data_ca024c0d420934b9b679aaa4b78c742c
#
_entry.id   ca024c0d420934b9b679aaa4b78c742c
#
_cell.length_a   1.000
_cell.length_b   1.000
_cell.length_c   1.000
_cell.angle_alpha   90.00
_cell.angle_beta   90.00
_cell.angle_gamma   90.00
#
_symmetry.space_group_name_H-M   'P 1'
#
loop_
_entity.id
_entity.type
_entity.pdbx_description
1 polymer ?
#
loop_
_entity_poly.entity_id
_entity_poly.type
_entity_poly.pdbx_seq_one_letter_code
_entity_poly.pdbx_strand_id
1 'polypeptide(L)'
;CTPLKPKRFSTVGSLAQFPPNVTPADAGEDVKKRSSTGRPILMVDFRVVDADMNDVPRDGKSQGEIVLRSPSLTQLYFKKPEASEELWAGGYLHTQDVAVVMPDGYIQIVDRIKVGIKTGGEWVSSIEVESLIVEVPGVQESAVVGVKDEKWGERPMAFVVRKADATVSGEDIRAYLLQHVATNRISKFAVPEAARIEFVAEIPKTSVGKINKKKLREGIA
;
A
#
# COMPACT_ATOMS: atom_id res chain seq x y z
N CYS A 1 -5.35 21.14 -2.80
CA CYS A 1 -5.44 19.76 -3.28
C CYS A 1 -4.34 19.52 -4.29
N THR A 2 -3.25 18.89 -3.86
CA THR A 2 -2.19 18.46 -4.78
C THR A 2 -2.67 17.17 -5.44
N PRO A 3 -2.74 17.07 -6.79
CA PRO A 3 -3.16 15.84 -7.43
C PRO A 3 -2.16 14.74 -7.12
N LEU A 4 -2.66 13.61 -6.60
CA LEU A 4 -1.89 12.38 -6.43
C LEU A 4 -1.29 11.99 -7.78
N LYS A 5 0.03 12.08 -7.90
CA LYS A 5 0.73 11.60 -9.10
C LYS A 5 0.55 10.09 -9.18
N PRO A 6 0.02 9.53 -10.28
CA PRO A 6 -0.07 8.09 -10.44
C PRO A 6 1.32 7.49 -10.34
N LYS A 7 1.45 6.44 -9.52
CA LYS A 7 2.69 5.66 -9.47
C LYS A 7 2.87 5.00 -10.84
N ARG A 8 3.88 5.42 -11.59
CA ARG A 8 4.21 4.82 -12.89
C ARG A 8 4.94 3.51 -12.63
N PHE A 9 4.38 2.42 -13.11
CA PHE A 9 5.16 1.22 -13.38
C PHE A 9 6.14 1.54 -14.53
N SER A 10 7.43 1.58 -14.24
CA SER A 10 8.46 1.87 -15.25
C SER A 10 8.63 0.75 -16.28
N THR A 11 8.04 -0.41 -16.05
CA THR A 11 8.15 -1.61 -16.90
C THR A 11 6.89 -1.93 -17.68
N VAL A 12 5.76 -1.36 -17.30
CA VAL A 12 4.49 -1.55 -18.00
C VAL A 12 4.02 -0.16 -18.39
N GLY A 13 3.97 0.14 -19.66
CA GLY A 13 3.57 1.45 -20.17
C GLY A 13 2.26 1.94 -19.53
N SER A 14 1.89 3.20 -19.73
CA SER A 14 0.74 3.83 -19.11
C SER A 14 -0.48 2.90 -19.08
N LEU A 15 -0.80 2.36 -17.90
CA LEU A 15 -1.87 1.37 -17.71
C LEU A 15 -3.27 1.99 -17.74
N ALA A 16 -3.36 3.31 -17.82
CA ALA A 16 -4.62 4.00 -17.73
C ALA A 16 -5.14 4.39 -19.13
N GLN A 17 -6.00 3.54 -19.69
CA GLN A 17 -6.95 4.02 -20.68
C GLN A 17 -8.16 4.59 -19.93
N PHE A 18 -8.37 5.89 -20.03
CA PHE A 18 -9.57 6.56 -19.53
C PHE A 18 -10.67 6.50 -20.57
N PRO A 19 -11.92 6.22 -20.21
CA PRO A 19 -13.03 6.37 -21.15
C PRO A 19 -13.11 7.83 -21.60
N PRO A 20 -13.31 8.09 -22.91
CA PRO A 20 -13.27 9.44 -23.49
C PRO A 20 -14.43 10.35 -23.06
N ASN A 21 -15.50 9.83 -22.50
CA ASN A 21 -16.71 10.60 -22.16
C ASN A 21 -17.12 10.32 -20.71
N VAL A 22 -16.80 11.25 -19.81
CA VAL A 22 -17.28 11.24 -18.43
C VAL A 22 -18.30 12.34 -18.25
N THR A 23 -19.51 11.97 -17.82
CA THR A 23 -20.55 12.95 -17.48
C THR A 23 -20.34 13.47 -16.06
N PRO A 24 -20.80 14.69 -15.72
CA PRO A 24 -20.72 15.23 -14.36
C PRO A 24 -21.38 14.33 -13.29
N ALA A 25 -22.39 13.54 -13.67
CA ALA A 25 -23.05 12.59 -12.77
C ALA A 25 -22.13 11.45 -12.33
N ASP A 26 -21.13 11.10 -13.16
CA ASP A 26 -20.20 9.99 -12.90
C ASP A 26 -18.86 10.47 -12.30
N ALA A 27 -18.77 11.75 -11.93
CA ALA A 27 -17.51 12.36 -11.49
C ALA A 27 -16.85 11.63 -10.31
N GLY A 28 -17.62 11.09 -9.38
CA GLY A 28 -17.10 10.32 -8.25
C GLY A 28 -16.49 8.97 -8.66
N GLU A 29 -17.13 8.27 -9.59
CA GLU A 29 -16.62 7.01 -10.13
C GLU A 29 -15.42 7.23 -11.06
N ASP A 30 -15.44 8.29 -11.87
CA ASP A 30 -14.32 8.69 -12.72
C ASP A 30 -13.08 9.03 -11.87
N VAL A 31 -13.24 9.79 -10.80
CA VAL A 31 -12.14 10.11 -9.87
C VAL A 31 -11.57 8.83 -9.26
N LYS A 32 -12.42 7.87 -8.86
CA LYS A 32 -11.98 6.58 -8.33
C LYS A 32 -11.21 5.77 -9.38
N LYS A 33 -11.68 5.72 -10.62
CA LYS A 33 -10.98 5.03 -11.72
C LYS A 33 -9.66 5.70 -12.07
N ARG A 34 -9.60 7.03 -12.12
CA ARG A 34 -8.37 7.81 -12.38
C ARG A 34 -7.36 7.73 -11.26
N SER A 35 -7.79 7.53 -10.02
CA SER A 35 -6.92 7.31 -8.86
C SER A 35 -6.41 5.87 -8.77
N SER A 36 -7.03 4.92 -9.49
CA SER A 36 -6.57 3.53 -9.57
C SER A 36 -5.27 3.40 -10.38
N THR A 37 -4.66 2.22 -10.34
CA THR A 37 -3.46 1.93 -11.15
C THR A 37 -3.79 1.76 -12.63
N GLY A 38 -5.04 1.40 -12.96
CA GLY A 38 -5.53 1.20 -14.33
C GLY A 38 -5.88 -0.26 -14.63
N ARG A 39 -5.90 -0.61 -15.91
CA ARG A 39 -6.11 -1.97 -16.42
C ARG A 39 -4.87 -2.49 -17.12
N PRO A 40 -4.65 -3.82 -17.18
CA PRO A 40 -3.56 -4.39 -17.96
C PRO A 40 -3.66 -3.98 -19.44
N ILE A 41 -2.51 -3.66 -20.02
CA ILE A 41 -2.42 -3.38 -21.46
C ILE A 41 -2.36 -4.69 -22.25
N LEU A 42 -2.58 -4.59 -23.56
CA LEU A 42 -2.46 -5.70 -24.49
C LEU A 42 -1.05 -6.34 -24.39
N MET A 43 -0.98 -7.67 -24.49
CA MET A 43 0.24 -8.50 -24.38
C MET A 43 0.87 -8.57 -22.97
N VAL A 44 0.17 -8.15 -21.94
CA VAL A 44 0.54 -8.38 -20.55
C VAL A 44 -0.41 -9.41 -19.96
N ASP A 45 0.12 -10.60 -19.65
CA ASP A 45 -0.56 -11.57 -18.81
C ASP A 45 -0.37 -11.12 -17.36
N PHE A 46 -1.47 -10.72 -16.74
CA PHE A 46 -1.53 -10.10 -15.43
C PHE A 46 -2.39 -10.92 -14.50
N ARG A 47 -1.85 -11.23 -13.33
CA ARG A 47 -2.59 -11.88 -12.26
C ARG A 47 -2.34 -11.18 -10.93
N VAL A 48 -3.30 -11.25 -10.02
CA VAL A 48 -3.13 -10.95 -8.60
C VAL A 48 -3.33 -12.26 -7.85
N VAL A 49 -2.31 -12.71 -7.16
CA VAL A 49 -2.25 -14.06 -6.60
C VAL A 49 -1.98 -14.04 -5.09
N ASP A 50 -2.45 -15.09 -4.42
CA ASP A 50 -2.09 -15.40 -3.03
C ASP A 50 -0.67 -16.01 -2.94
N ALA A 51 -0.28 -16.45 -1.74
CA ALA A 51 1.03 -17.06 -1.49
C ALA A 51 1.21 -18.42 -2.21
N ASP A 52 0.13 -19.08 -2.58
CA ASP A 52 0.11 -20.38 -3.26
C ASP A 52 -0.07 -20.22 -4.78
N MET A 53 0.07 -19.00 -5.31
CA MET A 53 -0.11 -18.65 -6.72
C MET A 53 -1.54 -18.87 -7.26
N ASN A 54 -2.56 -18.89 -6.40
CA ASN A 54 -3.96 -18.90 -6.82
C ASN A 54 -4.45 -17.48 -7.05
N ASP A 55 -5.30 -17.27 -8.07
CA ASP A 55 -5.92 -15.97 -8.34
C ASP A 55 -6.83 -15.54 -7.19
N VAL A 56 -6.67 -14.31 -6.71
CA VAL A 56 -7.59 -13.73 -5.73
C VAL A 56 -8.91 -13.30 -6.39
N PRO A 57 -10.02 -13.30 -5.65
CA PRO A 57 -11.31 -12.81 -6.14
C PRO A 57 -11.23 -11.36 -6.65
N ARG A 58 -11.98 -11.06 -7.71
CA ARG A 58 -12.12 -9.70 -8.26
C ARG A 58 -13.25 -8.95 -7.56
N ASP A 59 -13.13 -8.76 -6.27
CA ASP A 59 -14.17 -8.18 -5.39
C ASP A 59 -13.80 -6.77 -4.89
N GLY A 60 -12.60 -6.28 -5.26
CA GLY A 60 -12.07 -5.00 -4.81
C GLY A 60 -11.63 -5.00 -3.35
N LYS A 61 -11.55 -6.17 -2.71
CA LYS A 61 -11.18 -6.33 -1.29
C LYS A 61 -10.07 -7.35 -1.08
N SER A 62 -10.17 -8.50 -1.76
CA SER A 62 -9.19 -9.57 -1.66
C SER A 62 -7.84 -9.11 -2.21
N GLN A 63 -6.82 -9.17 -1.36
CA GLN A 63 -5.49 -8.68 -1.67
C GLN A 63 -4.57 -9.82 -2.08
N GLY A 64 -3.68 -9.56 -3.04
CA GLY A 64 -2.66 -10.49 -3.46
C GLY A 64 -1.49 -9.76 -4.10
N GLU A 65 -0.43 -10.50 -4.42
CA GLU A 65 0.71 -9.97 -5.15
C GLU A 65 0.39 -9.85 -6.63
N ILE A 66 0.82 -8.74 -7.24
CA ILE A 66 0.82 -8.59 -8.69
C ILE A 66 1.95 -9.44 -9.27
N VAL A 67 1.59 -10.38 -10.15
CA VAL A 67 2.55 -11.12 -10.96
C VAL A 67 2.27 -10.91 -12.44
N LEU A 68 3.32 -10.83 -13.24
CA LEU A 68 3.24 -10.41 -14.64
C LEU A 68 4.00 -11.36 -15.56
N ARG A 69 3.50 -11.51 -16.79
CA ARG A 69 4.23 -12.11 -17.90
C ARG A 69 4.06 -11.24 -19.14
N SER A 70 5.17 -10.85 -19.77
CA SER A 70 5.17 -10.08 -21.02
C SER A 70 6.54 -10.17 -21.69
N PRO A 71 6.62 -10.10 -23.02
CA PRO A 71 7.89 -10.09 -23.75
C PRO A 71 8.79 -8.89 -23.42
N SER A 72 8.23 -7.80 -22.89
CA SER A 72 8.94 -6.56 -22.56
C SER A 72 9.53 -6.52 -21.16
N LEU A 73 9.33 -7.56 -20.35
CA LEU A 73 9.84 -7.61 -18.99
C LEU A 73 11.32 -7.96 -18.93
N THR A 74 12.01 -7.45 -17.89
CA THR A 74 13.40 -7.87 -17.61
C THR A 74 13.44 -9.36 -17.29
N GLN A 75 14.47 -10.04 -17.77
CA GLN A 75 14.59 -11.48 -17.54
C GLN A 75 15.40 -11.80 -16.28
N LEU A 76 16.31 -10.91 -15.88
CA LEU A 76 17.20 -11.19 -14.74
C LEU A 76 17.80 -9.89 -14.16
N TYR A 77 18.29 -9.97 -12.94
CA TYR A 77 19.16 -8.99 -12.33
C TYR A 77 20.62 -9.26 -12.67
N PHE A 78 21.34 -8.25 -13.11
CA PHE A 78 22.77 -8.38 -13.45
C PHE A 78 23.59 -8.91 -12.26
N LYS A 79 24.32 -10.02 -12.47
CA LYS A 79 25.17 -10.67 -11.45
C LYS A 79 24.45 -11.07 -10.15
N LYS A 80 23.13 -11.36 -10.22
CA LYS A 80 22.35 -11.80 -9.05
C LYS A 80 21.42 -12.96 -9.44
N PRO A 81 21.97 -14.18 -9.62
CA PRO A 81 21.18 -15.34 -10.09
C PRO A 81 20.05 -15.69 -9.13
N GLU A 82 20.32 -15.82 -7.83
CA GLU A 82 19.33 -16.18 -6.82
C GLU A 82 18.13 -15.18 -6.79
N ALA A 83 18.43 -13.87 -6.81
CA ALA A 83 17.38 -12.86 -6.87
C ALA A 83 16.62 -12.88 -8.22
N SER A 84 17.21 -13.41 -9.27
CA SER A 84 16.56 -13.56 -10.58
C SER A 84 15.64 -14.77 -10.62
N GLU A 85 16.00 -15.86 -9.96
CA GLU A 85 15.14 -17.04 -9.77
C GLU A 85 13.92 -16.68 -8.92
N GLU A 86 14.14 -15.98 -7.80
CA GLU A 86 13.06 -15.49 -6.96
C GLU A 86 12.11 -14.54 -7.71
N LEU A 87 12.68 -13.67 -8.58
CA LEU A 87 11.91 -12.75 -9.42
C LEU A 87 10.92 -13.46 -10.34
N TRP A 88 11.27 -14.66 -10.82
CA TRP A 88 10.49 -15.43 -11.80
C TRP A 88 9.89 -16.72 -11.23
N ALA A 89 9.68 -16.81 -9.93
CA ALA A 89 9.06 -17.96 -9.30
C ALA A 89 7.70 -18.27 -9.94
N GLY A 90 7.37 -19.55 -10.12
CA GLY A 90 6.10 -19.96 -10.74
C GLY A 90 5.91 -19.52 -12.20
N GLY A 91 6.98 -19.04 -12.88
CA GLY A 91 6.95 -18.61 -14.28
C GLY A 91 6.32 -17.25 -14.55
N TYR A 92 6.14 -16.44 -13.50
CA TYR A 92 5.69 -15.05 -13.56
C TYR A 92 6.71 -14.14 -12.88
N LEU A 93 6.84 -12.91 -13.37
CA LEU A 93 7.62 -11.89 -12.69
C LEU A 93 6.87 -11.39 -11.46
N HIS A 94 7.45 -11.55 -10.29
CA HIS A 94 6.96 -11.05 -9.02
C HIS A 94 7.28 -9.57 -8.84
N THR A 95 6.26 -8.70 -8.80
CA THR A 95 6.46 -7.26 -8.67
C THR A 95 6.71 -6.83 -7.23
N GLN A 96 6.35 -7.67 -6.26
CA GLN A 96 6.30 -7.37 -4.83
C GLN A 96 5.36 -6.20 -4.49
N ASP A 97 4.45 -5.83 -5.38
CA ASP A 97 3.38 -4.89 -5.11
C ASP A 97 2.09 -5.67 -4.79
N VAL A 98 1.44 -5.32 -3.70
CA VAL A 98 0.14 -5.88 -3.28
C VAL A 98 -0.97 -5.06 -3.90
N ALA A 99 -1.97 -5.71 -4.46
CA ALA A 99 -3.10 -5.06 -5.10
C ALA A 99 -4.43 -5.78 -4.84
N VAL A 100 -5.50 -5.07 -5.12
CA VAL A 100 -6.85 -5.61 -5.28
C VAL A 100 -7.30 -5.44 -6.72
N VAL A 101 -8.18 -6.34 -7.19
CA VAL A 101 -8.79 -6.25 -8.52
C VAL A 101 -10.26 -5.93 -8.35
N MET A 102 -10.71 -4.85 -8.96
CA MET A 102 -12.12 -4.46 -8.97
C MET A 102 -12.93 -5.37 -9.89
N PRO A 103 -14.25 -5.52 -9.67
CA PRO A 103 -15.12 -6.33 -10.54
C PRO A 103 -15.06 -5.94 -12.01
N ASP A 104 -14.83 -4.66 -12.31
CA ASP A 104 -14.70 -4.11 -13.66
C ASP A 104 -13.28 -4.27 -14.26
N GLY A 105 -12.37 -4.95 -13.52
CA GLY A 105 -11.00 -5.25 -13.94
C GLY A 105 -9.99 -4.13 -13.73
N TYR A 106 -10.36 -3.04 -13.06
CA TYR A 106 -9.39 -2.06 -12.61
C TYR A 106 -8.57 -2.60 -11.44
N ILE A 107 -7.30 -2.20 -11.40
CA ILE A 107 -6.34 -2.63 -10.40
C ILE A 107 -6.04 -1.45 -9.49
N GLN A 108 -6.01 -1.68 -8.20
CA GLN A 108 -5.54 -0.71 -7.23
C GLN A 108 -4.39 -1.31 -6.41
N ILE A 109 -3.20 -0.72 -6.55
CA ILE A 109 -2.07 -1.06 -5.68
C ILE A 109 -2.34 -0.50 -4.30
N VAL A 110 -2.22 -1.37 -3.32
CA VAL A 110 -2.49 -1.06 -1.89
C VAL A 110 -1.19 -0.78 -1.16
N ASP A 111 -0.17 -1.64 -1.34
CA ASP A 111 1.14 -1.49 -0.71
C ASP A 111 2.21 -2.34 -1.43
N ARG A 112 3.40 -2.46 -0.83
CA ARG A 112 4.46 -3.38 -1.23
C ARG A 112 4.68 -4.46 -0.20
N ILE A 113 4.95 -5.70 -0.64
CA ILE A 113 5.20 -6.84 0.26
C ILE A 113 6.29 -6.52 1.29
N LYS A 114 7.38 -5.87 0.87
CA LYS A 114 8.50 -5.49 1.77
C LYS A 114 8.17 -4.34 2.73
N VAL A 115 7.09 -3.61 2.51
CA VAL A 115 6.71 -2.41 3.28
C VAL A 115 5.35 -2.59 3.94
N GLY A 116 4.47 -3.38 3.34
CA GLY A 116 3.17 -3.78 3.88
C GLY A 116 3.33 -4.53 5.20
N ILE A 117 2.31 -4.48 6.02
CA ILE A 117 2.28 -5.11 7.34
C ILE A 117 1.41 -6.36 7.22
N LYS A 118 1.99 -7.54 7.49
CA LYS A 118 1.23 -8.79 7.47
C LYS A 118 0.87 -9.18 8.90
N THR A 119 -0.37 -8.91 9.30
CA THR A 119 -0.87 -9.17 10.64
C THR A 119 -2.00 -10.19 10.63
N GLY A 120 -1.85 -11.29 11.37
CA GLY A 120 -2.86 -12.34 11.45
C GLY A 120 -3.25 -12.98 10.11
N GLY A 121 -2.35 -12.97 9.11
CA GLY A 121 -2.60 -13.47 7.77
C GLY A 121 -3.19 -12.42 6.80
N GLU A 122 -3.62 -11.27 7.29
CA GLU A 122 -4.14 -10.17 6.47
C GLU A 122 -3.07 -9.13 6.17
N TRP A 123 -3.14 -8.55 4.95
CA TRP A 123 -2.31 -7.42 4.58
C TRP A 123 -2.95 -6.11 5.03
N VAL A 124 -2.19 -5.31 5.76
CA VAL A 124 -2.55 -3.95 6.16
C VAL A 124 -1.79 -2.95 5.32
N SER A 125 -2.53 -2.06 4.66
CA SER A 125 -1.94 -0.94 3.92
C SER A 125 -1.40 0.11 4.89
N SER A 126 -0.09 0.16 5.03
CA SER A 126 0.58 1.18 5.83
C SER A 126 0.30 2.59 5.30
N ILE A 127 0.18 2.73 3.98
CA ILE A 127 -0.08 4.02 3.32
C ILE A 127 -1.49 4.54 3.64
N GLU A 128 -2.49 3.66 3.69
CA GLU A 128 -3.85 4.06 4.00
C GLU A 128 -3.97 4.49 5.46
N VAL A 129 -3.36 3.74 6.38
CA VAL A 129 -3.33 4.10 7.81
C VAL A 129 -2.60 5.43 8.01
N GLU A 130 -1.46 5.66 7.34
CA GLU A 130 -0.74 6.93 7.34
C GLU A 130 -1.63 8.09 6.88
N SER A 131 -2.36 7.90 5.78
CA SER A 131 -3.26 8.92 5.25
C SER A 131 -4.35 9.30 6.25
N LEU A 132 -4.94 8.31 6.92
CA LEU A 132 -5.97 8.53 7.95
C LEU A 132 -5.40 9.23 9.19
N ILE A 133 -4.21 8.86 9.63
CA ILE A 133 -3.56 9.50 10.77
C ILE A 133 -3.29 10.99 10.49
N VAL A 134 -2.89 11.34 9.27
CA VAL A 134 -2.64 12.75 8.88
C VAL A 134 -3.94 13.58 8.81
N GLU A 135 -5.10 12.96 8.63
CA GLU A 135 -6.40 13.62 8.69
C GLU A 135 -6.76 14.09 10.12
N VAL A 136 -6.14 13.50 11.17
CA VAL A 136 -6.39 13.87 12.56
C VAL A 136 -5.88 15.30 12.85
N PRO A 137 -6.71 16.20 13.41
CA PRO A 137 -6.28 17.54 13.75
C PRO A 137 -5.06 17.53 14.69
N GLY A 138 -4.06 18.32 14.36
CA GLY A 138 -2.81 18.41 15.15
C GLY A 138 -1.70 17.45 14.68
N VAL A 139 -1.95 16.56 13.73
CA VAL A 139 -0.93 15.74 13.09
C VAL A 139 -0.35 16.48 11.89
N GLN A 140 0.98 16.49 11.78
CA GLN A 140 1.73 17.07 10.66
C GLN A 140 2.14 16.01 9.65
N GLU A 141 2.73 14.91 10.12
CA GLU A 141 3.24 13.82 9.31
C GLU A 141 3.11 12.49 10.07
N SER A 142 2.95 11.38 9.35
CA SER A 142 2.92 10.06 9.95
C SER A 142 3.66 9.05 9.11
N ALA A 143 4.18 8.01 9.75
CA ALA A 143 4.72 6.82 9.11
C ALA A 143 4.28 5.58 9.88
N VAL A 144 3.88 4.54 9.17
CA VAL A 144 3.44 3.29 9.78
C VAL A 144 4.31 2.15 9.29
N VAL A 145 4.78 1.34 10.23
CA VAL A 145 5.62 0.16 9.94
C VAL A 145 5.09 -1.06 10.68
N GLY A 146 5.36 -2.25 10.14
CA GLY A 146 5.15 -3.50 10.84
C GLY A 146 6.26 -3.73 11.87
N VAL A 147 5.87 -4.08 13.09
CA VAL A 147 6.76 -4.51 14.18
C VAL A 147 6.44 -5.94 14.53
N LYS A 148 7.47 -6.73 14.77
CA LYS A 148 7.36 -8.14 15.10
C LYS A 148 6.44 -8.36 16.30
N ASP A 149 5.55 -9.33 16.20
CA ASP A 149 4.59 -9.70 17.23
C ASP A 149 4.49 -11.22 17.28
N GLU A 150 4.66 -11.82 18.46
CA GLU A 150 4.71 -13.27 18.62
C GLU A 150 3.41 -13.97 18.21
N LYS A 151 2.27 -13.32 18.40
CA LYS A 151 0.95 -13.90 18.14
C LYS A 151 0.47 -13.64 16.72
N TRP A 152 0.75 -12.47 16.17
CA TRP A 152 0.16 -12.00 14.92
C TRP A 152 1.16 -11.89 13.76
N GLY A 153 2.42 -12.27 13.99
CA GLY A 153 3.53 -12.12 13.06
C GLY A 153 4.06 -10.69 13.04
N GLU A 154 3.23 -9.74 12.62
CA GLU A 154 3.50 -8.30 12.72
C GLU A 154 2.30 -7.55 13.27
N ARG A 155 2.56 -6.38 13.88
CA ARG A 155 1.54 -5.41 14.29
C ARG A 155 1.93 -4.01 13.82
N PRO A 156 0.96 -3.18 13.42
CA PRO A 156 1.25 -1.81 13.02
C PRO A 156 1.75 -0.97 14.20
N MET A 157 2.80 -0.20 13.95
CA MET A 157 3.32 0.84 14.83
C MET A 157 3.39 2.14 14.04
N ALA A 158 2.87 3.22 14.62
CA ALA A 158 2.80 4.53 13.99
C ALA A 158 3.81 5.48 14.64
N PHE A 159 4.58 6.19 13.80
CA PHE A 159 5.40 7.33 14.18
C PHE A 159 4.69 8.59 13.71
N VAL A 160 4.48 9.53 14.61
CA VAL A 160 3.67 10.72 14.36
C VAL A 160 4.44 11.97 14.72
N VAL A 161 4.50 12.92 13.78
CA VAL A 161 4.99 14.28 14.05
C VAL A 161 3.77 15.17 14.29
N ARG A 162 3.77 15.86 15.42
CA ARG A 162 2.74 16.84 15.76
C ARG A 162 2.99 18.17 15.05
N LYS A 163 1.93 18.90 14.76
CA LYS A 163 2.04 20.33 14.45
C LYS A 163 2.49 21.09 15.71
N ALA A 164 3.08 22.27 15.51
CA ALA A 164 3.42 23.14 16.63
C ALA A 164 2.17 23.37 17.53
N ASP A 165 2.39 23.33 18.84
CA ASP A 165 1.36 23.55 19.88
C ASP A 165 0.18 22.55 19.90
N ALA A 166 0.26 21.46 19.12
CA ALA A 166 -0.77 20.43 19.13
C ALA A 166 -0.59 19.43 20.28
N THR A 167 -1.71 19.07 20.92
CA THR A 167 -1.76 18.17 22.08
C THR A 167 -2.41 16.81 21.77
N VAL A 168 -2.53 16.45 20.47
CA VAL A 168 -3.14 15.19 20.05
C VAL A 168 -2.43 13.98 20.72
N SER A 169 -3.24 13.07 21.26
CA SER A 169 -2.76 11.86 21.94
C SER A 169 -2.83 10.62 21.04
N GLY A 170 -2.21 9.53 21.48
CA GLY A 170 -2.33 8.24 20.80
C GLY A 170 -3.76 7.68 20.83
N GLU A 171 -4.48 7.94 21.92
CA GLU A 171 -5.89 7.61 22.09
C GLU A 171 -6.78 8.34 21.07
N ASP A 172 -6.54 9.63 20.83
CA ASP A 172 -7.31 10.42 19.85
C ASP A 172 -7.13 9.85 18.44
N ILE A 173 -5.90 9.56 18.07
CA ILE A 173 -5.57 8.94 16.77
C ILE A 173 -6.24 7.58 16.66
N ARG A 174 -6.13 6.75 17.69
CA ARG A 174 -6.73 5.41 17.70
C ARG A 174 -8.27 5.49 17.62
N ALA A 175 -8.90 6.38 18.36
CA ALA A 175 -10.35 6.61 18.31
C ALA A 175 -10.80 7.02 16.90
N TYR A 176 -10.06 7.90 16.25
CA TYR A 176 -10.33 8.32 14.88
C TYR A 176 -10.22 7.13 13.89
N LEU A 177 -9.17 6.32 13.97
CA LEU A 177 -9.01 5.14 13.12
C LEU A 177 -10.13 4.11 13.33
N LEU A 178 -10.61 3.91 14.55
CA LEU A 178 -11.73 3.00 14.85
C LEU A 178 -13.03 3.41 14.17
N GLN A 179 -13.28 4.71 13.93
CA GLN A 179 -14.44 5.16 13.15
C GLN A 179 -14.36 4.65 11.70
N HIS A 180 -13.18 4.58 11.13
CA HIS A 180 -12.96 4.05 9.78
C HIS A 180 -13.03 2.51 9.70
N VAL A 181 -12.82 1.82 10.81
CA VAL A 181 -13.14 0.38 10.91
C VAL A 181 -14.66 0.15 10.84
N ALA A 182 -15.45 0.98 11.52
CA ALA A 182 -16.91 0.88 11.50
C ALA A 182 -17.52 1.09 10.09
N THR A 183 -16.83 1.86 9.24
CA THR A 183 -17.22 2.07 7.83
C THR A 183 -16.56 1.10 6.85
N ASN A 184 -15.87 0.06 7.34
CA ASN A 184 -15.11 -0.91 6.53
C ASN A 184 -14.06 -0.29 5.58
N ARG A 185 -13.54 0.88 5.91
CA ARG A 185 -12.46 1.52 5.16
C ARG A 185 -11.11 0.87 5.45
N ILE A 186 -10.86 0.52 6.72
CA ILE A 186 -9.69 -0.24 7.16
C ILE A 186 -10.10 -1.42 8.02
N SER A 187 -9.29 -2.46 8.07
CA SER A 187 -9.53 -3.60 8.97
C SER A 187 -9.19 -3.23 10.42
N LYS A 188 -9.79 -3.94 11.38
CA LYS A 188 -9.48 -3.78 12.81
C LYS A 188 -8.00 -4.04 13.10
N PHE A 189 -7.36 -4.93 12.34
CA PHE A 189 -5.95 -5.26 12.49
C PHE A 189 -5.02 -4.13 12.04
N ALA A 190 -5.52 -3.19 11.22
CA ALA A 190 -4.80 -2.01 10.75
C ALA A 190 -4.63 -0.93 11.81
N VAL A 191 -5.43 -0.96 12.88
CA VAL A 191 -5.42 0.05 13.94
C VAL A 191 -4.30 -0.26 14.94
N PRO A 192 -3.25 0.59 15.06
CA PRO A 192 -2.25 0.44 16.09
C PRO A 192 -2.87 0.62 17.48
N GLU A 193 -2.34 -0.09 18.46
CA GLU A 193 -2.64 0.20 19.86
C GLU A 193 -2.08 1.58 20.23
N ALA A 194 -2.71 2.29 21.18
CA ALA A 194 -2.26 3.62 21.55
C ALA A 194 -0.81 3.63 22.05
N ALA A 195 -0.38 2.59 22.73
CA ALA A 195 1.00 2.39 23.15
C ALA A 195 1.99 2.14 21.99
N ARG A 196 1.48 1.84 20.79
CA ARG A 196 2.25 1.67 19.55
C ARG A 196 2.14 2.89 18.64
N ILE A 197 1.72 4.03 19.17
CA ILE A 197 1.72 5.34 18.50
C ILE A 197 2.77 6.19 19.19
N GLU A 198 3.91 6.34 18.55
CA GLU A 198 5.06 7.09 19.08
C GLU A 198 5.11 8.48 18.44
N PHE A 199 5.26 9.50 19.31
CA PHE A 199 5.43 10.88 18.87
C PHE A 199 6.91 11.22 18.75
N VAL A 200 7.32 11.61 17.54
CA VAL A 200 8.71 11.92 17.21
C VAL A 200 8.85 13.35 16.70
N ALA A 201 10.03 13.92 16.85
CA ALA A 201 10.31 15.26 16.36
C ALA A 201 10.36 15.30 14.82
N GLU A 202 10.87 14.24 14.20
CA GLU A 202 10.96 14.12 12.74
C GLU A 202 10.91 12.65 12.29
N ILE A 203 10.40 12.42 11.10
CA ILE A 203 10.39 11.10 10.45
C ILE A 203 11.60 11.02 9.49
N PRO A 204 12.49 9.99 9.62
CA PRO A 204 13.64 9.86 8.76
C PRO A 204 13.25 9.73 7.29
N LYS A 205 13.94 10.49 6.43
CA LYS A 205 13.73 10.50 4.98
C LYS A 205 14.95 10.01 4.23
N THR A 206 14.74 9.49 3.04
CA THR A 206 15.79 9.16 2.09
C THR A 206 16.32 10.45 1.44
N SER A 207 17.45 10.37 0.74
CA SER A 207 18.04 11.48 -0.01
C SER A 207 17.10 12.12 -1.05
N VAL A 208 16.06 11.40 -1.46
CA VAL A 208 15.03 11.87 -2.40
C VAL A 208 13.74 12.31 -1.70
N GLY A 209 13.75 12.51 -0.38
CA GLY A 209 12.63 13.03 0.41
C GLY A 209 11.52 12.03 0.73
N LYS A 210 11.71 10.72 0.46
CA LYS A 210 10.72 9.69 0.81
C LYS A 210 10.95 9.21 2.24
N ILE A 211 9.88 8.84 2.96
CA ILE A 211 9.96 8.22 4.28
C ILE A 211 10.85 6.97 4.22
N ASN A 212 11.81 6.89 5.12
CA ASN A 212 12.72 5.76 5.24
C ASN A 212 12.21 4.76 6.30
N LYS A 213 11.23 3.95 5.90
CA LYS A 213 10.62 2.93 6.78
C LYS A 213 11.61 1.88 7.29
N LYS A 214 12.71 1.64 6.54
CA LYS A 214 13.77 0.74 6.99
C LYS A 214 14.46 1.28 8.23
N LYS A 215 14.87 2.55 8.21
CA LYS A 215 15.50 3.21 9.35
C LYS A 215 14.57 3.28 10.58
N LEU A 216 13.26 3.45 10.36
CA LEU A 216 12.28 3.40 11.46
C LEU A 216 12.22 2.02 12.11
N ARG A 217 12.20 0.94 11.32
CA ARG A 217 12.22 -0.43 11.87
C ARG A 217 13.51 -0.76 12.62
N GLU A 218 14.65 -0.30 12.14
CA GLU A 218 15.97 -0.48 12.80
C GLU A 218 16.05 0.25 14.14
N GLY A 219 15.32 1.33 14.34
CA GLY A 219 15.27 2.09 15.59
C GLY A 219 14.36 1.49 16.67
N ILE A 220 13.57 0.44 16.34
CA ILE A 220 12.66 -0.26 17.27
C ILE A 220 13.30 -1.54 17.85
N ALA A 221 14.40 -2.02 17.25
CA ALA A 221 15.11 -3.25 17.62
C ALA A 221 15.96 -3.08 18.87
#